data_39979d39e5ccd90bddaea1ccd7a36ee3
#
_entry.id   39979d39e5ccd90bddaea1ccd7a36ee3
#
_cell.length_a   1.000
_cell.length_b   1.000
_cell.length_c   1.000
_cell.angle_alpha   90.00
_cell.angle_beta   90.00
_cell.angle_gamma   90.00
#
_symmetry.space_group_name_H-M   'P 1'
#
loop_
_entity.id
_entity.type
_entity.pdbx_description
1 polymer ?
#
loop_
_entity_poly.entity_id
_entity_poly.type
_entity_poly.pdbx_seq_one_letter_code
_entity_poly.pdbx_strand_id
1 'polypeptide(L)'
;MRVAAIFNSDSGTLRTMDLDAFCAEAVAVFAEAGHELQCHVVSGSEVLATIEKFSVDPDIEAMIAAGGDGTISSAAAIAHRTGKVLGILPAGTMNLFARALGVPSDIRKALHAVAKGTVGQVDLATANNQPFVHQFGVGIHARLVRIRNGMAYSSRVGKMLASLRAIAAAALNPPRFEVEFEDDSGRQKRIVSGIAVSNNPLDDGPVPVAQRLDTGRLGIYFAGTVTTGELISLVIDVLVGRWRANPQVTELESENLILHFPKRKREVHAVIDGELIELERDVELTILPQALSVIFPAKDV
;
A
#
# COMPACT_ATOMS: atom_id res chain seq x y z
N MET A 1 1.82 -9.62 -25.27
CA MET A 1 2.75 -9.92 -24.15
C MET A 1 2.53 -11.32 -23.65
N ARG A 2 3.60 -11.99 -23.19
CA ARG A 2 3.50 -13.23 -22.40
C ARG A 2 3.41 -12.85 -20.92
N VAL A 3 2.36 -13.31 -20.26
CA VAL A 3 1.95 -12.84 -18.94
C VAL A 3 1.83 -14.01 -17.97
N ALA A 4 2.37 -13.89 -16.77
CA ALA A 4 2.14 -14.82 -15.67
C ALA A 4 1.17 -14.19 -14.67
N ALA A 5 0.00 -14.79 -14.47
CA ALA A 5 -0.96 -14.38 -13.44
C ALA A 5 -0.82 -15.27 -12.20
N ILE A 6 -0.61 -14.65 -11.04
CA ILE A 6 -0.43 -15.33 -9.76
C ILE A 6 -1.59 -14.95 -8.85
N PHE A 7 -2.46 -15.90 -8.55
CA PHE A 7 -3.67 -15.72 -7.75
C PHE A 7 -3.47 -16.31 -6.36
N ASN A 8 -3.48 -15.42 -5.35
CA ASN A 8 -3.39 -15.82 -3.95
C ASN A 8 -4.75 -16.35 -3.45
N SER A 9 -4.89 -17.67 -3.37
CA SER A 9 -6.12 -18.36 -2.95
C SER A 9 -6.58 -17.99 -1.53
N ASP A 10 -5.68 -17.51 -0.67
CA ASP A 10 -6.02 -17.11 0.70
C ASP A 10 -6.55 -15.67 0.79
N SER A 11 -6.52 -14.90 -0.31
CA SER A 11 -7.02 -13.53 -0.35
C SER A 11 -8.53 -13.47 -0.23
N GLY A 12 -9.02 -12.40 0.39
CA GLY A 12 -10.41 -12.29 0.83
C GLY A 12 -11.47 -12.59 -0.24
N THR A 13 -11.33 -12.06 -1.45
CA THR A 13 -12.26 -12.31 -2.56
C THR A 13 -12.01 -13.68 -3.20
N LEU A 14 -10.76 -14.02 -3.50
CA LEU A 14 -10.39 -15.25 -4.21
C LEU A 14 -10.73 -16.52 -3.41
N ARG A 15 -10.62 -16.47 -2.08
CA ARG A 15 -10.93 -17.60 -1.21
C ARG A 15 -12.37 -18.12 -1.33
N THR A 16 -13.29 -17.32 -1.85
CA THR A 16 -14.71 -17.67 -2.00
C THR A 16 -15.12 -17.90 -3.45
N MET A 17 -14.18 -17.87 -4.40
CA MET A 17 -14.43 -18.04 -5.83
C MET A 17 -14.04 -19.45 -6.29
N ASP A 18 -14.65 -19.88 -7.39
CA ASP A 18 -14.15 -21.00 -8.19
C ASP A 18 -12.92 -20.49 -8.97
N LEU A 19 -11.74 -20.85 -8.49
CA LEU A 19 -10.48 -20.33 -9.02
C LEU A 19 -10.10 -21.01 -10.35
N ASP A 20 -10.52 -22.24 -10.58
CA ASP A 20 -10.28 -22.93 -11.86
C ASP A 20 -11.09 -22.26 -12.98
N ALA A 21 -12.37 -21.99 -12.72
CA ALA A 21 -13.21 -21.25 -13.64
C ALA A 21 -12.72 -19.82 -13.86
N PHE A 22 -12.26 -19.13 -12.80
CA PHE A 22 -11.71 -17.76 -12.92
C PHE A 22 -10.38 -17.74 -13.68
N CYS A 23 -9.53 -18.73 -13.52
CA CYS A 23 -8.31 -18.92 -14.31
C CYS A 23 -8.61 -19.10 -15.80
N ALA A 24 -9.57 -19.96 -16.12
CA ALA A 24 -10.01 -20.17 -17.50
C ALA A 24 -10.56 -18.88 -18.13
N GLU A 25 -11.38 -18.13 -17.38
CA GLU A 25 -11.87 -16.81 -17.77
C GLU A 25 -10.71 -15.83 -18.03
N ALA A 26 -9.73 -15.79 -17.13
CA ALA A 26 -8.56 -14.90 -17.26
C ALA A 26 -7.75 -15.20 -18.52
N VAL A 27 -7.50 -16.49 -18.81
CA VAL A 27 -6.81 -16.90 -20.03
C VAL A 27 -7.58 -16.44 -21.28
N ALA A 28 -8.90 -16.63 -21.29
CA ALA A 28 -9.74 -16.24 -22.44
C ALA A 28 -9.74 -14.70 -22.64
N VAL A 29 -9.93 -13.92 -21.56
CA VAL A 29 -9.96 -12.45 -21.60
C VAL A 29 -8.64 -11.87 -22.08
N PHE A 30 -7.50 -12.40 -21.61
CA PHE A 30 -6.18 -11.95 -22.06
C PHE A 30 -5.89 -12.36 -23.51
N ALA A 31 -6.34 -13.54 -23.95
CA ALA A 31 -6.22 -13.97 -25.33
C ALA A 31 -7.04 -13.07 -26.29
N GLU A 32 -8.26 -12.66 -25.91
CA GLU A 32 -9.05 -11.67 -26.67
C GLU A 32 -8.35 -10.31 -26.78
N ALA A 33 -7.56 -9.93 -25.77
CA ALA A 33 -6.74 -8.72 -25.79
C ALA A 33 -5.39 -8.89 -26.52
N GLY A 34 -5.12 -10.06 -27.11
CA GLY A 34 -3.89 -10.35 -27.85
C GLY A 34 -2.68 -10.68 -26.95
N HIS A 35 -2.92 -11.20 -25.75
CA HIS A 35 -1.88 -11.60 -24.80
C HIS A 35 -1.95 -13.11 -24.53
N GLU A 36 -0.82 -13.71 -24.23
CA GLU A 36 -0.71 -15.09 -23.77
C GLU A 36 -0.58 -15.13 -22.25
N LEU A 37 -1.56 -15.70 -21.55
CA LEU A 37 -1.59 -15.75 -20.09
C LEU A 37 -1.36 -17.16 -19.56
N GLN A 38 -0.41 -17.32 -18.65
CA GLN A 38 -0.26 -18.48 -17.79
C GLN A 38 -0.86 -18.16 -16.42
N CYS A 39 -1.84 -18.94 -15.97
CA CYS A 39 -2.51 -18.72 -14.69
C CYS A 39 -2.03 -19.70 -13.62
N HIS A 40 -1.66 -19.17 -12.45
CA HIS A 40 -1.13 -19.93 -11.32
C HIS A 40 -1.93 -19.59 -10.06
N VAL A 41 -2.68 -20.56 -9.55
CA VAL A 41 -3.36 -20.47 -8.26
C VAL A 41 -2.46 -21.05 -7.19
N VAL A 42 -2.12 -20.24 -6.18
CA VAL A 42 -1.18 -20.63 -5.12
C VAL A 42 -1.68 -20.18 -3.76
N SER A 43 -1.24 -20.85 -2.71
CA SER A 43 -1.51 -20.41 -1.33
C SER A 43 -0.75 -19.12 -0.99
N GLY A 44 -1.17 -18.40 0.06
CA GLY A 44 -0.49 -17.19 0.52
C GLY A 44 0.97 -17.40 0.88
N SER A 45 1.34 -18.60 1.35
CA SER A 45 2.73 -18.97 1.67
C SER A 45 3.61 -19.18 0.43
N GLU A 46 3.03 -19.48 -0.72
CA GLU A 46 3.74 -19.79 -1.97
C GLU A 46 3.80 -18.59 -2.93
N VAL A 47 2.98 -17.56 -2.68
CA VAL A 47 2.83 -16.41 -3.59
C VAL A 47 4.17 -15.75 -3.90
N LEU A 48 4.97 -15.43 -2.87
CA LEU A 48 6.25 -14.74 -3.08
C LEU A 48 7.23 -15.57 -3.91
N ALA A 49 7.37 -16.86 -3.58
CA ALA A 49 8.25 -17.75 -4.32
C ALA A 49 7.80 -17.89 -5.79
N THR A 50 6.49 -17.89 -6.03
CA THR A 50 5.93 -17.97 -7.38
C THR A 50 6.15 -16.68 -8.16
N ILE A 51 5.94 -15.51 -7.56
CA ILE A 51 6.25 -14.21 -8.17
C ILE A 51 7.74 -14.11 -8.49
N GLU A 52 8.63 -14.48 -7.55
CA GLU A 52 10.08 -14.51 -7.77
C GLU A 52 10.45 -15.39 -8.96
N LYS A 53 9.90 -16.59 -9.05
CA LYS A 53 10.14 -17.52 -10.16
C LYS A 53 9.85 -16.90 -11.52
N PHE A 54 8.67 -16.28 -11.68
CA PHE A 54 8.27 -15.68 -12.96
C PHE A 54 8.93 -14.31 -13.22
N SER A 55 9.37 -13.63 -12.19
CA SER A 55 10.07 -12.35 -12.34
C SER A 55 11.43 -12.48 -13.03
N VAL A 56 12.08 -13.61 -12.89
CA VAL A 56 13.38 -13.90 -13.54
C VAL A 56 13.25 -14.69 -14.83
N ASP A 57 12.06 -15.16 -15.19
CA ASP A 57 11.81 -15.89 -16.44
C ASP A 57 11.91 -14.91 -17.62
N PRO A 58 12.85 -15.11 -18.57
CA PRO A 58 13.03 -14.23 -19.71
C PRO A 58 11.84 -14.26 -20.68
N ASP A 59 11.05 -15.32 -20.64
CA ASP A 59 9.89 -15.47 -21.50
C ASP A 59 8.67 -14.71 -21.02
N ILE A 60 8.62 -14.30 -19.75
CA ILE A 60 7.53 -13.53 -19.15
C ILE A 60 7.84 -12.03 -19.23
N GLU A 61 6.97 -11.26 -19.85
CA GLU A 61 7.09 -9.80 -20.00
C GLU A 61 6.36 -9.06 -18.87
N ALA A 62 5.23 -9.59 -18.41
CA ALA A 62 4.40 -8.99 -17.37
C ALA A 62 3.92 -10.03 -16.34
N MET A 63 3.74 -9.58 -15.11
CA MET A 63 3.15 -10.36 -14.02
C MET A 63 1.84 -9.73 -13.59
N ILE A 64 0.80 -10.52 -13.39
CA ILE A 64 -0.47 -10.09 -12.79
C ILE A 64 -0.53 -10.66 -11.37
N ALA A 65 -0.50 -9.80 -10.38
CA ALA A 65 -0.65 -10.19 -8.99
C ALA A 65 -2.11 -9.99 -8.55
N ALA A 66 -2.77 -11.08 -8.13
CA ALA A 66 -4.10 -11.03 -7.56
C ALA A 66 -4.05 -11.34 -6.07
N GLY A 67 -4.34 -10.33 -5.24
CA GLY A 67 -4.21 -10.47 -3.80
C GLY A 67 -4.66 -9.24 -3.01
N GLY A 68 -4.35 -9.23 -1.73
CA GLY A 68 -4.49 -8.05 -0.86
C GLY A 68 -3.25 -7.15 -0.91
N ASP A 69 -3.30 -6.04 -0.17
CA ASP A 69 -2.26 -5.00 -0.18
C ASP A 69 -0.84 -5.55 0.07
N GLY A 70 -0.65 -6.50 0.99
CA GLY A 70 0.66 -7.13 1.24
C GLY A 70 1.18 -7.94 0.06
N THR A 71 0.31 -8.70 -0.64
CA THR A 71 0.68 -9.41 -1.87
C THR A 71 1.11 -8.44 -2.96
N ILE A 72 0.36 -7.35 -3.13
CA ILE A 72 0.61 -6.34 -4.15
C ILE A 72 1.90 -5.55 -3.86
N SER A 73 2.14 -5.16 -2.61
CA SER A 73 3.38 -4.48 -2.20
C SER A 73 4.62 -5.34 -2.47
N SER A 74 4.56 -6.62 -2.11
CA SER A 74 5.65 -7.56 -2.39
C SER A 74 5.86 -7.78 -3.89
N ALA A 75 4.78 -7.91 -4.67
CA ALA A 75 4.86 -8.03 -6.13
C ALA A 75 5.49 -6.78 -6.76
N ALA A 76 5.15 -5.58 -6.28
CA ALA A 76 5.71 -4.32 -6.74
C ALA A 76 7.22 -4.21 -6.45
N ALA A 77 7.64 -4.62 -5.25
CA ALA A 77 9.06 -4.67 -4.90
C ALA A 77 9.86 -5.60 -5.82
N ILE A 78 9.31 -6.78 -6.12
CA ILE A 78 9.94 -7.75 -7.02
C ILE A 78 9.94 -7.22 -8.46
N ALA A 79 8.82 -6.68 -8.95
CA ALA A 79 8.71 -6.12 -10.30
C ALA A 79 9.67 -4.95 -10.50
N HIS A 80 9.81 -4.05 -9.54
CA HIS A 80 10.80 -2.97 -9.56
C HIS A 80 12.23 -3.51 -9.72
N ARG A 81 12.61 -4.49 -8.87
CA ARG A 81 13.96 -5.07 -8.88
C ARG A 81 14.29 -5.79 -10.20
N THR A 82 13.32 -6.40 -10.84
CA THR A 82 13.50 -7.23 -12.05
C THR A 82 13.13 -6.52 -13.35
N GLY A 83 12.56 -5.31 -13.27
CA GLY A 83 12.12 -4.53 -14.43
C GLY A 83 10.88 -5.10 -15.12
N LYS A 84 10.15 -6.04 -14.50
CA LYS A 84 8.92 -6.61 -15.06
C LYS A 84 7.75 -5.66 -14.94
N VAL A 85 6.85 -5.70 -15.90
CA VAL A 85 5.57 -4.96 -15.83
C VAL A 85 4.65 -5.65 -14.82
N LEU A 86 4.01 -4.86 -13.94
CA LEU A 86 3.06 -5.35 -12.94
C LEU A 86 1.63 -4.94 -13.26
N GLY A 87 0.74 -5.90 -13.45
CA GLY A 87 -0.70 -5.70 -13.40
C GLY A 87 -1.26 -6.14 -12.06
N ILE A 88 -2.37 -5.56 -11.63
CA ILE A 88 -2.95 -5.75 -10.30
C ILE A 88 -4.41 -6.13 -10.39
N LEU A 89 -4.80 -7.22 -9.68
CA LEU A 89 -6.19 -7.58 -9.46
C LEU A 89 -6.52 -7.50 -7.96
N PRO A 90 -7.43 -6.60 -7.55
CA PRO A 90 -7.74 -6.35 -6.15
C PRO A 90 -8.54 -7.49 -5.54
N ALA A 91 -7.96 -8.23 -4.60
CA ALA A 91 -8.64 -9.31 -3.88
C ALA A 91 -8.61 -9.14 -2.35
N GLY A 92 -8.09 -8.04 -1.85
CA GLY A 92 -8.03 -7.66 -0.44
C GLY A 92 -9.23 -6.83 0.02
N THR A 93 -9.07 -6.19 1.18
CA THR A 93 -10.11 -5.32 1.78
C THR A 93 -9.91 -3.85 1.41
N MET A 94 -8.69 -3.34 1.50
CA MET A 94 -8.39 -1.92 1.26
C MET A 94 -7.99 -1.67 -0.19
N ASN A 95 -7.09 -2.49 -0.74
CA ASN A 95 -6.60 -2.46 -2.12
C ASN A 95 -6.11 -1.05 -2.52
N LEU A 96 -5.28 -0.45 -1.66
CA LEU A 96 -4.92 0.97 -1.75
C LEU A 96 -4.18 1.31 -3.04
N PHE A 97 -3.19 0.51 -3.41
CA PHE A 97 -2.44 0.76 -4.64
C PHE A 97 -3.27 0.48 -5.90
N ALA A 98 -4.14 -0.53 -5.89
CA ALA A 98 -5.08 -0.77 -7.00
C ALA A 98 -6.05 0.42 -7.19
N ARG A 99 -6.54 1.01 -6.07
CA ARG A 99 -7.37 2.23 -6.10
C ARG A 99 -6.61 3.43 -6.66
N ALA A 100 -5.36 3.62 -6.24
CA ALA A 100 -4.50 4.70 -6.75
C ALA A 100 -4.28 4.59 -8.27
N LEU A 101 -4.15 3.36 -8.79
CA LEU A 101 -4.07 3.09 -10.24
C LEU A 101 -5.42 3.20 -10.97
N GLY A 102 -6.53 3.38 -10.26
CA GLY A 102 -7.86 3.42 -10.85
C GLY A 102 -8.41 2.04 -11.27
N VAL A 103 -7.83 0.95 -10.73
CA VAL A 103 -8.32 -0.42 -11.02
C VAL A 103 -9.70 -0.62 -10.38
N PRO A 104 -10.70 -1.14 -11.13
CA PRO A 104 -12.03 -1.43 -10.59
C PRO A 104 -11.98 -2.34 -9.36
N SER A 105 -12.82 -2.09 -8.36
CA SER A 105 -12.88 -2.91 -7.14
C SER A 105 -13.51 -4.30 -7.34
N ASP A 106 -14.33 -4.46 -8.37
CA ASP A 106 -14.83 -5.75 -8.81
C ASP A 106 -13.74 -6.49 -9.58
N ILE A 107 -13.41 -7.70 -9.15
CA ILE A 107 -12.25 -8.44 -9.67
C ILE A 107 -12.43 -8.85 -11.15
N ARG A 108 -13.67 -9.11 -11.62
CA ARG A 108 -13.93 -9.46 -13.02
C ARG A 108 -13.82 -8.23 -13.92
N LYS A 109 -14.36 -7.09 -13.49
CA LYS A 109 -14.16 -5.81 -14.18
C LYS A 109 -12.69 -5.42 -14.18
N ALA A 110 -11.97 -5.63 -13.09
CA ALA A 110 -10.53 -5.41 -13.01
C ALA A 110 -9.77 -6.28 -14.02
N LEU A 111 -10.14 -7.56 -14.14
CA LEU A 111 -9.54 -8.50 -15.11
C LEU A 111 -9.65 -7.96 -16.54
N HIS A 112 -10.86 -7.57 -16.97
CA HIS A 112 -11.08 -7.01 -18.31
C HIS A 112 -10.36 -5.68 -18.51
N ALA A 113 -10.38 -4.80 -17.51
CA ALA A 113 -9.74 -3.49 -17.57
C ALA A 113 -8.20 -3.60 -17.66
N VAL A 114 -7.60 -4.54 -16.92
CA VAL A 114 -6.15 -4.78 -16.94
C VAL A 114 -5.73 -5.47 -18.23
N ALA A 115 -6.49 -6.45 -18.73
CA ALA A 115 -6.17 -7.12 -19.99
C ALA A 115 -6.12 -6.16 -21.19
N LYS A 116 -6.96 -5.13 -21.21
CA LYS A 116 -7.01 -4.08 -22.24
C LYS A 116 -6.22 -2.83 -21.86
N GLY A 117 -5.52 -2.87 -20.74
CA GLY A 117 -4.81 -1.74 -20.18
C GLY A 117 -3.56 -1.34 -20.98
N THR A 118 -2.95 -0.25 -20.57
CA THR A 118 -1.73 0.28 -21.16
C THR A 118 -0.59 0.28 -20.16
N VAL A 119 0.61 -0.06 -20.61
CA VAL A 119 1.81 -0.01 -19.77
C VAL A 119 2.22 1.46 -19.57
N GLY A 120 2.49 1.82 -18.34
CA GLY A 120 3.05 3.10 -17.97
C GLY A 120 3.95 2.96 -16.74
N GLN A 121 4.52 4.06 -16.30
CA GLN A 121 5.42 4.09 -15.15
C GLN A 121 4.83 4.92 -14.02
N VAL A 122 5.10 4.49 -12.79
CA VAL A 122 4.72 5.19 -11.56
C VAL A 122 5.92 5.31 -10.63
N ASP A 123 5.84 6.27 -9.73
CA ASP A 123 6.83 6.44 -8.70
C ASP A 123 6.77 5.30 -7.69
N LEU A 124 7.91 4.97 -7.14
CA LEU A 124 8.08 4.06 -6.02
C LEU A 124 8.80 4.82 -4.91
N ALA A 125 8.58 4.50 -3.66
CA ALA A 125 9.37 5.05 -2.59
C ALA A 125 10.10 3.95 -1.81
N THR A 126 11.17 4.33 -1.11
CA THR A 126 11.92 3.42 -0.24
C THR A 126 12.03 3.98 1.18
N ALA A 127 12.07 3.09 2.16
CA ALA A 127 12.46 3.36 3.54
C ALA A 127 13.66 2.46 3.87
N ASN A 128 14.85 3.03 4.08
CA ASN A 128 16.10 2.29 4.23
C ASN A 128 16.30 1.22 3.14
N ASN A 129 16.10 1.60 1.87
CA ASN A 129 16.11 0.73 0.69
C ASN A 129 14.99 -0.32 0.60
N GLN A 130 14.09 -0.41 1.57
CA GLN A 130 12.90 -1.27 1.47
C GLN A 130 11.82 -0.54 0.67
N PRO A 131 11.43 -1.04 -0.51
CA PRO A 131 10.44 -0.36 -1.36
C PRO A 131 9.04 -0.43 -0.77
N PHE A 132 8.25 0.62 -1.06
CA PHE A 132 6.81 0.66 -0.75
C PHE A 132 6.05 1.43 -1.85
N VAL A 133 4.80 1.06 -2.04
CA VAL A 133 3.93 1.59 -3.10
C VAL A 133 2.81 2.49 -2.56
N HIS A 134 2.62 2.52 -1.25
CA HIS A 134 1.57 3.34 -0.65
C HIS A 134 2.11 4.19 0.50
N GLN A 135 2.53 3.59 1.62
CA GLN A 135 2.79 4.37 2.82
C GLN A 135 3.77 3.72 3.80
N PHE A 136 4.70 4.53 4.32
CA PHE A 136 5.45 4.31 5.54
C PHE A 136 4.76 5.04 6.71
N GLY A 137 4.74 4.47 7.92
CA GLY A 137 4.09 5.11 9.06
C GLY A 137 4.70 4.78 10.42
N VAL A 138 4.68 5.75 11.35
CA VAL A 138 5.17 5.60 12.73
C VAL A 138 4.15 6.18 13.71
N GLY A 139 4.17 5.69 14.95
CA GLY A 139 3.33 6.23 16.03
C GLY A 139 1.89 5.71 15.96
N ILE A 140 0.89 6.61 15.81
CA ILE A 140 -0.54 6.22 15.78
C ILE A 140 -0.80 5.14 14.74
N HIS A 141 -0.27 5.29 13.53
CA HIS A 141 -0.47 4.34 12.43
C HIS A 141 0.05 2.95 12.79
N ALA A 142 1.30 2.83 13.22
CA ALA A 142 1.89 1.55 13.63
C ALA A 142 1.14 0.93 14.82
N ARG A 143 0.66 1.74 15.75
CA ARG A 143 -0.15 1.29 16.87
C ARG A 143 -1.49 0.71 16.43
N LEU A 144 -2.18 1.37 15.50
CA LEU A 144 -3.45 0.89 14.93
C LEU A 144 -3.27 -0.47 14.24
N VAL A 145 -2.24 -0.61 13.40
CA VAL A 145 -1.93 -1.86 12.71
C VAL A 145 -1.59 -2.97 13.71
N ARG A 146 -0.76 -2.69 14.73
CA ARG A 146 -0.40 -3.66 15.76
C ARG A 146 -1.61 -4.17 16.55
N ILE A 147 -2.51 -3.27 16.96
CA ILE A 147 -3.73 -3.63 17.69
C ILE A 147 -4.63 -4.48 16.78
N ARG A 148 -4.82 -4.08 15.52
CA ARG A 148 -5.61 -4.83 14.54
C ARG A 148 -5.07 -6.25 14.32
N ASN A 149 -3.76 -6.40 14.17
CA ASN A 149 -3.11 -7.70 13.92
C ASN A 149 -3.19 -8.64 15.14
N GLY A 150 -3.27 -8.09 16.36
CA GLY A 150 -3.46 -8.85 17.60
C GLY A 150 -4.89 -9.35 17.82
N MET A 151 -5.85 -8.99 16.97
CA MET A 151 -7.25 -9.40 17.11
C MET A 151 -7.59 -10.54 16.15
N ALA A 152 -8.03 -11.69 16.70
CA ALA A 152 -8.58 -12.78 15.89
C ALA A 152 -9.97 -12.40 15.36
N TYR A 153 -10.21 -12.56 14.07
CA TYR A 153 -11.51 -12.35 13.43
C TYR A 153 -11.74 -13.33 12.28
N SER A 154 -12.94 -13.88 12.23
CA SER A 154 -13.37 -14.84 11.20
C SER A 154 -14.31 -14.27 10.14
N SER A 155 -14.74 -13.00 10.28
CA SER A 155 -15.75 -12.39 9.39
C SER A 155 -15.43 -10.93 9.05
N ARG A 156 -16.05 -10.39 7.97
CA ARG A 156 -15.94 -8.96 7.59
C ARG A 156 -16.44 -8.03 8.70
N VAL A 157 -17.54 -8.40 9.37
CA VAL A 157 -18.08 -7.64 10.51
C VAL A 157 -17.11 -7.68 11.68
N GLY A 158 -16.51 -8.83 11.96
CA GLY A 158 -15.44 -8.96 12.96
C GLY A 158 -14.23 -8.05 12.69
N LYS A 159 -13.81 -7.94 11.42
CA LYS A 159 -12.75 -6.99 11.00
C LYS A 159 -13.12 -5.54 11.28
N MET A 160 -14.34 -5.14 10.99
CA MET A 160 -14.82 -3.78 11.22
C MET A 160 -14.88 -3.44 12.72
N LEU A 161 -15.41 -4.35 13.55
CA LEU A 161 -15.44 -4.20 15.01
C LEU A 161 -14.04 -4.18 15.62
N ALA A 162 -13.13 -5.00 15.12
CA ALA A 162 -11.73 -4.99 15.53
C ALA A 162 -11.04 -3.66 15.20
N SER A 163 -11.30 -3.09 14.01
CA SER A 163 -10.79 -1.78 13.63
C SER A 163 -11.32 -0.66 14.53
N LEU A 164 -12.61 -0.66 14.87
CA LEU A 164 -13.21 0.30 15.79
C LEU A 164 -12.62 0.19 17.20
N ARG A 165 -12.42 -1.03 17.72
CA ARG A 165 -11.77 -1.26 19.01
C ARG A 165 -10.32 -0.81 18.99
N ALA A 166 -9.60 -1.05 17.90
CA ALA A 166 -8.22 -0.61 17.72
C ALA A 166 -8.12 0.92 17.75
N ILE A 167 -9.02 1.61 17.06
CA ILE A 167 -9.11 3.07 17.08
C ILE A 167 -9.38 3.57 18.50
N ALA A 168 -10.39 3.01 19.19
CA ALA A 168 -10.71 3.38 20.56
C ALA A 168 -9.53 3.14 21.52
N ALA A 169 -8.86 2.01 21.44
CA ALA A 169 -7.71 1.68 22.27
C ALA A 169 -6.47 2.56 21.97
N ALA A 170 -6.26 2.92 20.70
CA ALA A 170 -5.22 3.87 20.32
C ALA A 170 -5.52 5.29 20.82
N ALA A 171 -6.80 5.69 20.82
CA ALA A 171 -7.25 7.01 21.25
C ALA A 171 -7.10 7.23 22.75
N LEU A 172 -7.21 6.18 23.59
CA LEU A 172 -7.13 6.33 25.05
C LEU A 172 -5.78 6.85 25.55
N ASN A 173 -4.69 6.63 24.82
CA ASN A 173 -3.36 7.11 25.19
C ASN A 173 -2.50 7.31 23.93
N PRO A 174 -2.70 8.42 23.18
CA PRO A 174 -1.96 8.65 21.95
C PRO A 174 -0.44 8.65 22.20
N PRO A 175 0.36 8.05 21.33
CA PRO A 175 1.80 8.09 21.47
C PRO A 175 2.32 9.53 21.36
N ARG A 176 3.40 9.82 22.06
CA ARG A 176 4.15 11.08 21.92
C ARG A 176 5.62 10.75 21.82
N PHE A 177 6.25 11.22 20.77
CA PHE A 177 7.68 11.01 20.57
C PHE A 177 8.32 12.19 19.86
N GLU A 178 9.60 12.35 20.10
CA GLU A 178 10.44 13.35 19.48
C GLU A 178 11.02 12.78 18.21
N VAL A 179 10.99 13.54 17.14
CA VAL A 179 11.64 13.25 15.86
C VAL A 179 12.43 14.47 15.41
N GLU A 180 13.65 14.26 14.99
CA GLU A 180 14.40 15.19 14.18
C GLU A 180 14.28 14.73 12.74
N PHE A 181 14.02 15.64 11.82
CA PHE A 181 13.90 15.31 10.41
C PHE A 181 14.63 16.34 9.56
N GLU A 182 15.10 15.88 8.42
CA GLU A 182 15.74 16.70 7.40
C GLU A 182 15.06 16.43 6.08
N ASP A 183 14.59 17.50 5.45
CA ASP A 183 13.94 17.53 4.13
C ASP A 183 14.64 18.58 3.25
N ASP A 184 14.09 18.85 2.08
CA ASP A 184 14.65 19.85 1.14
C ASP A 184 14.76 21.26 1.76
N SER A 185 14.03 21.56 2.84
CA SER A 185 14.05 22.85 3.53
C SER A 185 15.05 22.94 4.69
N GLY A 186 15.67 21.80 5.06
CA GLY A 186 16.68 21.67 6.09
C GLY A 186 16.23 20.87 7.32
N ARG A 187 17.05 20.92 8.37
CA ARG A 187 16.87 20.13 9.58
C ARG A 187 15.91 20.81 10.57
N GLN A 188 14.94 20.06 11.04
CA GLN A 188 13.92 20.50 11.99
C GLN A 188 13.72 19.44 13.09
N LYS A 189 13.05 19.84 14.17
CA LYS A 189 12.70 18.97 15.29
C LYS A 189 11.25 19.19 15.68
N ARG A 190 10.52 18.09 15.89
CA ARG A 190 9.11 18.14 16.32
C ARG A 190 8.81 17.09 17.38
N ILE A 191 7.78 17.34 18.16
CA ILE A 191 7.14 16.34 19.03
C ILE A 191 5.79 16.02 18.40
N VAL A 192 5.57 14.75 18.05
CA VAL A 192 4.41 14.31 17.29
C VAL A 192 3.77 13.04 17.89
N SER A 193 2.56 12.75 17.50
CA SER A 193 1.85 11.50 17.81
C SER A 193 1.90 10.50 16.68
N GLY A 194 2.16 10.95 15.45
CA GLY A 194 2.29 10.09 14.28
C GLY A 194 2.99 10.77 13.13
N ILE A 195 3.59 9.96 12.29
CA ILE A 195 4.17 10.35 11.01
C ILE A 195 3.64 9.35 9.98
N ALA A 196 3.20 9.86 8.84
CA ALA A 196 2.91 9.07 7.67
C ALA A 196 3.65 9.67 6.48
N VAL A 197 4.25 8.83 5.64
CA VAL A 197 4.94 9.24 4.42
C VAL A 197 4.41 8.37 3.29
N SER A 198 3.80 9.00 2.29
CA SER A 198 3.31 8.30 1.10
C SER A 198 4.26 8.47 -0.08
N ASN A 199 4.21 7.52 -1.01
CA ASN A 199 5.04 7.53 -2.23
C ASN A 199 4.63 8.60 -3.25
N ASN A 200 3.57 9.31 -3.00
CA ASN A 200 3.10 10.51 -3.71
C ASN A 200 2.13 11.25 -2.78
N PRO A 201 1.93 12.56 -2.92
CA PRO A 201 0.97 13.30 -2.12
C PRO A 201 -0.43 12.70 -2.22
N LEU A 202 -1.07 12.48 -1.06
CA LEU A 202 -2.40 11.89 -0.98
C LEU A 202 -3.45 12.93 -1.33
N ASP A 203 -4.52 12.51 -1.99
CA ASP A 203 -5.68 13.36 -2.27
C ASP A 203 -6.72 13.30 -1.16
N ASP A 204 -7.62 14.29 -1.15
CA ASP A 204 -8.77 14.32 -0.25
C ASP A 204 -9.74 13.17 -0.59
N GLY A 205 -10.31 12.58 0.44
CA GLY A 205 -11.26 11.49 0.30
C GLY A 205 -11.33 10.61 1.55
N PRO A 206 -12.38 9.80 1.67
CA PRO A 206 -12.56 8.92 2.83
C PRO A 206 -11.57 7.76 2.89
N VAL A 207 -10.89 7.50 1.78
CA VAL A 207 -9.72 6.62 1.70
C VAL A 207 -8.61 7.44 1.07
N PRO A 208 -7.64 7.93 1.86
CA PRO A 208 -6.56 8.76 1.32
C PRO A 208 -5.64 7.90 0.45
N VAL A 209 -5.69 8.15 -0.85
CA VAL A 209 -4.80 7.56 -1.87
C VAL A 209 -4.32 8.67 -2.79
N ALA A 210 -3.14 8.53 -3.35
CA ALA A 210 -2.64 9.44 -4.37
C ALA A 210 -3.36 9.16 -5.71
N GLN A 211 -3.91 10.18 -6.34
CA GLN A 211 -4.48 10.08 -7.70
C GLN A 211 -3.41 10.28 -8.77
N ARG A 212 -2.34 11.00 -8.43
CA ARG A 212 -1.16 11.14 -9.27
C ARG A 212 -0.04 10.32 -8.68
N LEU A 213 0.51 9.41 -9.49
CA LEU A 213 1.56 8.48 -9.10
C LEU A 213 2.91 8.79 -9.79
N ASP A 214 3.06 10.02 -10.26
CA ASP A 214 4.18 10.51 -11.07
C ASP A 214 4.66 11.91 -10.63
N THR A 215 4.45 12.27 -9.36
CA THR A 215 4.79 13.62 -8.87
C THR A 215 6.28 13.80 -8.62
N GLY A 216 7.04 12.72 -8.46
CA GLY A 216 8.44 12.73 -8.06
C GLY A 216 8.64 13.24 -6.62
N ARG A 217 7.59 13.26 -5.78
CA ARG A 217 7.65 13.76 -4.41
C ARG A 217 6.96 12.84 -3.42
N LEU A 218 7.56 12.69 -2.25
CA LEU A 218 6.92 12.09 -1.08
C LEU A 218 5.86 13.04 -0.52
N GLY A 219 4.71 12.50 -0.14
CA GLY A 219 3.76 13.21 0.73
C GLY A 219 4.08 12.91 2.19
N ILE A 220 4.37 13.93 3.00
CA ILE A 220 4.80 13.80 4.39
C ILE A 220 3.76 14.42 5.30
N TYR A 221 3.22 13.64 6.24
CA TYR A 221 2.13 14.04 7.13
C TYR A 221 2.54 13.84 8.57
N PHE A 222 2.59 14.93 9.33
CA PHE A 222 2.80 14.91 10.77
C PHE A 222 1.47 15.10 11.49
N ALA A 223 1.11 14.15 12.36
CA ALA A 223 0.08 14.36 13.35
C ALA A 223 0.73 14.96 14.60
N GLY A 224 0.41 16.20 14.94
CA GLY A 224 0.89 16.90 16.13
C GLY A 224 0.62 16.11 17.41
N THR A 225 1.00 16.65 18.55
CA THR A 225 0.66 16.00 19.83
C THR A 225 -0.83 16.11 20.08
N VAL A 226 -1.53 14.98 19.91
CA VAL A 226 -2.98 14.93 20.04
C VAL A 226 -3.43 14.44 21.42
N THR A 227 -4.52 14.99 21.93
CA THR A 227 -5.32 14.43 23.01
C THR A 227 -6.25 13.35 22.45
N THR A 228 -6.90 12.59 23.34
CA THR A 228 -7.91 11.58 22.94
C THR A 228 -9.01 12.18 22.06
N GLY A 229 -9.53 13.38 22.44
CA GLY A 229 -10.60 14.05 21.68
C GLY A 229 -10.14 14.51 20.30
N GLU A 230 -8.94 15.09 20.20
CA GLU A 230 -8.36 15.50 18.91
C GLU A 230 -8.05 14.32 18.00
N LEU A 231 -7.61 13.17 18.55
CA LEU A 231 -7.42 11.97 17.76
C LEU A 231 -8.75 11.42 17.23
N ILE A 232 -9.81 11.45 18.04
CA ILE A 232 -11.15 11.05 17.55
C ILE A 232 -11.61 11.99 16.44
N SER A 233 -11.43 13.32 16.61
CA SER A 233 -11.73 14.30 15.56
C SER A 233 -10.94 14.01 14.28
N LEU A 234 -9.64 13.76 14.37
CA LEU A 234 -8.80 13.42 13.22
C LEU A 234 -9.29 12.15 12.52
N VAL A 235 -9.66 11.11 13.27
CA VAL A 235 -10.21 9.88 12.68
C VAL A 235 -11.52 10.15 11.94
N ILE A 236 -12.42 10.97 12.51
CA ILE A 236 -13.66 11.36 11.84
C ILE A 236 -13.35 12.15 10.56
N ASP A 237 -12.42 13.11 10.61
CA ASP A 237 -12.03 13.92 9.46
C ASP A 237 -11.44 13.06 8.34
N VAL A 238 -10.65 12.02 8.67
CA VAL A 238 -10.17 11.02 7.69
C VAL A 238 -11.34 10.27 7.06
N LEU A 239 -12.28 9.77 7.87
CA LEU A 239 -13.43 9.00 7.37
C LEU A 239 -14.37 9.83 6.48
N VAL A 240 -14.45 11.14 6.73
CA VAL A 240 -15.26 12.08 5.93
C VAL A 240 -14.45 12.66 4.75
N GLY A 241 -13.16 12.35 4.67
CA GLY A 241 -12.28 12.84 3.61
C GLY A 241 -11.86 14.31 3.75
N ARG A 242 -11.85 14.84 4.98
CA ARG A 242 -11.55 16.24 5.30
C ARG A 242 -10.30 16.41 6.18
N TRP A 243 -9.46 15.39 6.22
CA TRP A 243 -8.32 15.28 7.13
C TRP A 243 -7.29 16.42 6.98
N ARG A 244 -7.13 17.01 5.77
CA ARG A 244 -6.26 18.17 5.54
C ARG A 244 -6.73 19.42 6.28
N ALA A 245 -8.01 19.57 6.50
CA ALA A 245 -8.57 20.70 7.25
C ALA A 245 -8.37 20.55 8.78
N ASN A 246 -7.91 19.39 9.26
CA ASN A 246 -7.68 19.17 10.68
C ASN A 246 -6.41 19.91 11.14
N PRO A 247 -6.50 20.79 12.18
CA PRO A 247 -5.37 21.61 12.63
C PRO A 247 -4.20 20.81 13.21
N GLN A 248 -4.40 19.52 13.51
CA GLN A 248 -3.36 18.65 14.02
C GLN A 248 -2.51 18.02 12.91
N VAL A 249 -2.90 18.18 11.65
CA VAL A 249 -2.16 17.65 10.50
C VAL A 249 -1.30 18.75 9.88
N THR A 250 -0.01 18.47 9.74
CA THR A 250 0.90 19.28 8.93
C THR A 250 1.35 18.44 7.74
N GLU A 251 1.18 18.99 6.55
CA GLU A 251 1.58 18.35 5.28
C GLU A 251 2.85 19.06 4.75
N LEU A 252 3.79 18.25 4.25
CA LEU A 252 4.99 18.68 3.55
C LEU A 252 5.20 17.76 2.33
N GLU A 253 5.98 18.23 1.38
CA GLU A 253 6.43 17.45 0.23
C GLU A 253 7.94 17.56 0.09
N SER A 254 8.63 16.45 -0.21
CA SER A 254 10.07 16.40 -0.41
C SER A 254 10.45 15.24 -1.31
N GLU A 255 11.60 15.33 -1.97
CA GLU A 255 12.17 14.20 -2.71
C GLU A 255 12.83 13.20 -1.75
N ASN A 256 13.40 13.70 -0.67
CA ASN A 256 14.08 12.91 0.35
C ASN A 256 13.64 13.37 1.74
N LEU A 257 13.57 12.42 2.66
CA LEU A 257 13.29 12.69 4.07
C LEU A 257 14.13 11.78 4.95
N ILE A 258 14.93 12.37 5.83
CA ILE A 258 15.66 11.64 6.86
C ILE A 258 14.93 11.84 8.19
N LEU A 259 14.54 10.77 8.84
CA LEU A 259 13.93 10.76 10.17
C LEU A 259 14.93 10.20 11.19
N HIS A 260 15.22 10.97 12.24
CA HIS A 260 16.03 10.53 13.37
C HIS A 260 15.18 10.47 14.64
N PHE A 261 15.19 9.32 15.32
CA PHE A 261 14.44 9.08 16.55
C PHE A 261 15.38 9.01 17.77
N PRO A 262 15.73 10.15 18.42
CA PRO A 262 16.77 10.22 19.43
C PRO A 262 16.45 9.40 20.68
N LYS A 263 15.17 9.29 21.03
CA LYS A 263 14.67 8.60 22.23
C LYS A 263 13.90 7.30 21.89
N ARG A 264 14.32 6.59 20.83
CA ARG A 264 13.69 5.32 20.45
C ARG A 264 13.76 4.32 21.62
N LYS A 265 12.61 3.83 22.06
CA LYS A 265 12.53 2.67 22.95
C LYS A 265 12.75 1.39 22.13
N ARG A 266 13.30 0.35 22.76
CA ARG A 266 13.25 -1.00 22.18
C ARG A 266 11.78 -1.38 21.95
N GLU A 267 11.46 -2.13 20.89
CA GLU A 267 10.09 -2.58 20.55
C GLU A 267 9.16 -1.49 19.94
N VAL A 268 9.67 -0.37 19.47
CA VAL A 268 8.86 0.54 18.65
C VAL A 268 8.83 0.03 17.22
N HIS A 269 7.63 0.01 16.62
CA HIS A 269 7.42 -0.46 15.26
C HIS A 269 7.09 0.70 14.34
N ALA A 270 7.48 0.54 13.09
CA ALA A 270 6.96 1.26 11.95
C ALA A 270 6.03 0.34 11.14
N VAL A 271 5.40 0.91 10.14
CA VAL A 271 4.56 0.18 9.17
C VAL A 271 5.02 0.54 7.77
N ILE A 272 5.16 -0.44 6.91
CA ILE A 272 5.33 -0.28 5.46
C ILE A 272 4.18 -1.02 4.78
N ASP A 273 3.36 -0.30 4.00
CA ASP A 273 2.21 -0.84 3.26
C ASP A 273 1.30 -1.76 4.10
N GLY A 274 1.14 -1.44 5.39
CA GLY A 274 0.32 -2.19 6.32
C GLY A 274 1.01 -3.33 7.07
N GLU A 275 2.29 -3.61 6.78
CA GLU A 275 3.11 -4.61 7.46
C GLU A 275 3.96 -3.96 8.56
N LEU A 276 3.96 -4.58 9.76
CA LEU A 276 4.77 -4.10 10.89
C LEU A 276 6.23 -4.48 10.70
N ILE A 277 7.09 -3.49 10.83
CA ILE A 277 8.54 -3.66 10.84
C ILE A 277 9.13 -3.08 12.12
N GLU A 278 10.35 -3.47 12.49
CA GLU A 278 11.07 -2.80 13.56
C GLU A 278 11.44 -1.38 13.12
N LEU A 279 11.14 -0.36 13.94
CA LEU A 279 11.55 1.01 13.66
C LEU A 279 13.05 1.15 13.89
N GLU A 280 13.80 1.54 12.90
CA GLU A 280 15.20 1.90 13.04
C GLU A 280 15.35 3.30 13.67
N ARG A 281 16.55 3.60 14.20
CA ARG A 281 16.83 4.90 14.81
C ARG A 281 16.88 6.01 13.76
N ASP A 282 17.43 5.69 12.62
CA ASP A 282 17.53 6.54 11.45
C ASP A 282 16.80 5.88 10.31
N VAL A 283 15.88 6.62 9.68
CA VAL A 283 15.11 6.13 8.54
C VAL A 283 15.28 7.13 7.40
N GLU A 284 15.85 6.69 6.31
CA GLU A 284 15.96 7.44 5.07
C GLU A 284 14.82 7.03 4.15
N LEU A 285 13.99 8.01 3.76
CA LEU A 285 12.90 7.83 2.80
C LEU A 285 13.23 8.61 1.53
N THR A 286 13.12 7.94 0.40
CA THR A 286 13.47 8.52 -0.91
C THR A 286 12.41 8.14 -1.92
N ILE A 287 11.97 9.11 -2.73
CA ILE A 287 11.15 8.85 -3.91
C ILE A 287 12.08 8.37 -5.05
N LEU A 288 11.61 7.37 -5.78
CA LEU A 288 12.23 6.88 -7.00
C LEU A 288 11.26 7.17 -8.15
N PRO A 289 11.45 8.28 -8.89
CA PRO A 289 10.54 8.67 -9.94
C PRO A 289 10.46 7.63 -11.06
N GLN A 290 9.24 7.28 -11.48
CA GLN A 290 8.95 6.38 -12.59
C GLN A 290 9.67 5.01 -12.48
N ALA A 291 9.88 4.53 -11.27
CA ALA A 291 10.71 3.34 -11.00
C ALA A 291 9.95 2.01 -11.11
N LEU A 292 8.64 2.03 -11.25
CA LEU A 292 7.82 0.83 -11.36
C LEU A 292 6.95 0.88 -12.62
N SER A 293 7.12 -0.11 -13.50
CA SER A 293 6.27 -0.30 -14.68
C SER A 293 4.98 -1.03 -14.29
N VAL A 294 3.82 -0.44 -14.60
CA VAL A 294 2.51 -0.99 -14.25
C VAL A 294 1.56 -1.00 -15.44
N ILE A 295 0.49 -1.81 -15.37
CA ILE A 295 -0.61 -1.76 -16.32
C ILE A 295 -1.70 -0.83 -15.75
N PHE A 296 -1.91 0.32 -16.38
CA PHE A 296 -3.05 1.17 -16.12
C PHE A 296 -4.31 0.57 -16.74
N PRO A 297 -5.43 0.46 -15.98
CA PRO A 297 -6.65 -0.15 -16.50
C PRO A 297 -7.26 0.67 -17.62
N ALA A 298 -7.86 0.01 -18.61
CA ALA A 298 -8.68 0.66 -19.61
C ALA A 298 -9.94 1.28 -18.95
N LYS A 299 -10.32 2.48 -19.40
CA LYS A 299 -11.43 3.25 -18.79
C LYS A 299 -12.84 2.81 -19.25
N ASP A 300 -12.94 2.13 -20.39
CA ASP A 300 -14.20 1.80 -21.05
C ASP A 300 -14.46 0.30 -21.07
N VAL A 301 -14.53 -0.35 -19.88
CA VAL A 301 -14.80 -1.79 -19.76
C VAL A 301 -15.98 -2.06 -18.84
#